data_2d8161e8769cb26dbbac0f71888574aa
#
_entry.id   2d8161e8769cb26dbbac0f71888574aa
#
_cell.length_a   1.000
_cell.length_b   1.000
_cell.length_c   1.000
_cell.angle_alpha   90.00
_cell.angle_beta   90.00
_cell.angle_gamma   90.00
#
_symmetry.space_group_name_H-M   'P 1'
#
loop_
_entity.id
_entity.type
_entity.pdbx_description
1 polymer ?
#
loop_
_entity_poly.entity_id
_entity_poly.type
_entity_poly.pdbx_seq_one_letter_code
_entity_poly.pdbx_strand_id
1 'polypeptide(L)'
;MDSLTLNGTEYAVLGLLGRGKGGYTWLAERGGTQHALKQIHHEPCDYYQFGDKMAAELRDYQTLSALGVPIPRLLEADREQERLLKELIPGQTIYQLVLRDSVEPWQLEQARGLSQSLRAAGWNIDWFPTNFMCRDGVLYYVDYECNPYMDQWSFENWGARYWSRTPELDAYAREHGDL
;
A
#
# COMPACT_ATOMS: atom_id res chain seq x y z
N MET A 1 -23.41 3.21 12.75
CA MET A 1 -22.25 2.66 12.03
C MET A 1 -21.99 3.61 10.90
N ASP A 2 -20.76 4.01 10.75
CA ASP A 2 -20.41 4.85 9.62
C ASP A 2 -20.42 3.99 8.35
N SER A 3 -20.85 4.58 7.24
CA SER A 3 -20.88 3.91 5.94
C SER A 3 -20.28 4.80 4.86
N LEU A 4 -19.76 4.20 3.81
CA LEU A 4 -19.28 4.87 2.62
C LEU A 4 -19.99 4.33 1.40
N THR A 5 -20.42 5.23 0.50
CA THR A 5 -21.08 4.85 -0.75
C THR A 5 -20.06 4.85 -1.88
N LEU A 6 -20.12 3.85 -2.76
CA LEU A 6 -19.30 3.75 -3.96
C LEU A 6 -20.22 3.34 -5.12
N ASN A 7 -20.30 4.18 -6.17
CA ASN A 7 -21.21 4.01 -7.32
C ASN A 7 -22.66 3.67 -6.90
N GLY A 8 -23.18 4.34 -5.86
CA GLY A 8 -24.53 4.10 -5.33
C GLY A 8 -24.68 2.87 -4.43
N THR A 9 -23.61 2.12 -4.20
CA THR A 9 -23.55 0.96 -3.32
C THR A 9 -22.98 1.33 -1.95
N GLU A 10 -23.69 1.00 -0.88
CA GLU A 10 -23.28 1.30 0.50
C GLU A 10 -22.43 0.17 1.09
N TYR A 11 -21.35 0.55 1.78
CA TYR A 11 -20.43 -0.33 2.50
C TYR A 11 -20.33 0.13 3.95
N ALA A 12 -20.51 -0.78 4.90
CA ALA A 12 -20.29 -0.51 6.33
C ALA A 12 -18.80 -0.33 6.60
N VAL A 13 -18.42 0.73 7.32
CA VAL A 13 -17.03 0.96 7.75
C VAL A 13 -16.80 0.25 9.08
N LEU A 14 -15.88 -0.69 9.10
CA LEU A 14 -15.53 -1.48 10.28
C LEU A 14 -14.32 -0.91 11.03
N GLY A 15 -13.42 -0.21 10.35
CA GLY A 15 -12.23 0.38 10.95
C GLY A 15 -11.31 1.02 9.92
N LEU A 16 -10.30 1.73 10.41
CA LEU A 16 -9.24 2.31 9.58
C LEU A 16 -8.12 1.28 9.40
N LEU A 17 -7.75 0.99 8.16
CA LEU A 17 -6.60 0.14 7.81
C LEU A 17 -5.31 0.95 7.65
N GLY A 18 -5.41 2.19 7.20
CA GLY A 18 -4.26 3.05 7.02
C GLY A 18 -4.62 4.47 6.59
N ARG A 19 -3.70 5.39 6.86
CA ARG A 19 -3.75 6.78 6.42
C ARG A 19 -2.42 7.12 5.75
N GLY A 20 -2.48 7.68 4.56
CA GLY A 20 -1.31 8.14 3.83
C GLY A 20 -1.55 9.51 3.19
N LYS A 21 -0.53 10.03 2.51
CA LYS A 21 -0.59 11.29 1.76
C LYS A 21 -1.66 11.28 0.65
N GLY A 22 -2.03 10.11 0.15
CA GLY A 22 -3.01 9.95 -0.94
C GLY A 22 -4.44 9.75 -0.48
N GLY A 23 -4.68 9.28 0.74
CA GLY A 23 -6.04 8.96 1.19
C GLY A 23 -6.09 8.18 2.50
N TYR A 24 -7.31 7.84 2.87
CA TYR A 24 -7.63 6.94 3.97
C TYR A 24 -8.07 5.61 3.39
N THR A 25 -7.57 4.50 3.93
CA THR A 25 -8.01 3.14 3.56
C THR A 25 -8.79 2.54 4.72
N TRP A 26 -10.03 2.18 4.46
CA TRP A 26 -10.96 1.65 5.44
C TRP A 26 -11.15 0.15 5.24
N LEU A 27 -11.29 -0.59 6.33
CA LEU A 27 -11.88 -1.92 6.30
C LEU A 27 -13.38 -1.72 6.11
N ALA A 28 -13.90 -2.14 4.97
CA ALA A 28 -15.30 -2.00 4.61
C ALA A 28 -15.95 -3.36 4.37
N GLU A 29 -17.22 -3.49 4.68
CA GLU A 29 -17.96 -4.75 4.56
C GLU A 29 -19.26 -4.55 3.82
N ARG A 30 -19.61 -5.52 2.98
CA ARG A 30 -20.92 -5.66 2.37
C ARG A 30 -21.29 -7.13 2.19
N GLY A 31 -22.46 -7.50 2.69
CA GLY A 31 -22.98 -8.85 2.55
C GLY A 31 -22.10 -9.95 3.11
N GLY A 32 -21.40 -9.69 4.22
CA GLY A 32 -20.46 -10.62 4.86
C GLY A 32 -19.08 -10.69 4.19
N THR A 33 -18.84 -9.88 3.15
CA THR A 33 -17.54 -9.84 2.47
C THR A 33 -16.80 -8.55 2.82
N GLN A 34 -15.54 -8.68 3.23
CA GLN A 34 -14.68 -7.56 3.59
C GLN A 34 -13.81 -7.12 2.42
N HIS A 35 -13.58 -5.81 2.37
CA HIS A 35 -12.82 -5.12 1.33
C HIS A 35 -11.92 -4.04 1.93
N ALA A 36 -10.90 -3.63 1.20
CA ALA A 36 -10.18 -2.39 1.45
C ALA A 36 -10.78 -1.27 0.59
N LEU A 37 -11.39 -0.26 1.22
CA LEU A 37 -11.98 0.89 0.54
C LEU A 37 -11.11 2.11 0.77
N LYS A 38 -10.44 2.61 -0.28
CA LYS A 38 -9.63 3.81 -0.22
C LYS A 38 -10.48 5.03 -0.59
N GLN A 39 -10.51 6.01 0.29
CA GLN A 39 -11.05 7.35 0.05
C GLN A 39 -9.89 8.30 -0.18
N ILE A 40 -9.79 8.88 -1.36
CA ILE A 40 -8.80 9.91 -1.66
C ILE A 40 -9.16 11.18 -0.88
N HIS A 41 -8.17 11.87 -0.35
CA HIS A 41 -8.32 13.18 0.29
C HIS A 41 -7.42 14.23 -0.39
N HIS A 42 -7.76 15.50 -0.22
CA HIS A 42 -7.03 16.64 -0.75
C HIS A 42 -6.42 17.51 0.37
N GLU A 43 -6.09 16.88 1.50
CA GLU A 43 -5.41 17.57 2.59
C GLU A 43 -4.07 18.14 2.10
N PRO A 44 -3.71 19.36 2.49
CA PRO A 44 -2.43 19.97 2.10
C PRO A 44 -1.23 19.11 2.52
N CYS A 45 -0.24 19.00 1.64
CA CYS A 45 1.02 18.34 1.91
C CYS A 45 2.16 19.25 1.43
N ASP A 46 3.06 19.61 2.34
CA ASP A 46 4.10 20.64 2.09
C ASP A 46 5.15 20.21 1.04
N TYR A 47 5.28 18.93 0.78
CA TYR A 47 6.31 18.38 -0.10
C TYR A 47 5.77 17.65 -1.33
N TYR A 48 4.45 17.68 -1.58
CA TYR A 48 3.87 17.03 -2.75
C TYR A 48 2.69 17.82 -3.32
N GLN A 49 2.80 18.23 -4.58
CA GLN A 49 1.66 18.79 -5.32
C GLN A 49 0.97 17.66 -6.08
N PHE A 50 -0.22 17.33 -5.65
CA PHE A 50 -1.04 16.33 -6.32
C PHE A 50 -1.81 16.97 -7.49
N GLY A 51 -1.67 16.35 -8.68
CA GLY A 51 -2.63 16.51 -9.76
C GLY A 51 -3.90 15.69 -9.50
N ASP A 52 -4.44 15.06 -10.55
CA ASP A 52 -5.56 14.11 -10.43
C ASP A 52 -5.07 12.80 -9.78
N LYS A 53 -5.25 12.70 -8.46
CA LYS A 53 -4.85 11.52 -7.66
C LYS A 53 -5.57 10.26 -8.11
N MET A 54 -6.86 10.37 -8.46
CA MET A 54 -7.65 9.23 -8.90
C MET A 54 -7.13 8.68 -10.23
N ALA A 55 -6.82 9.57 -11.18
CA ALA A 55 -6.23 9.16 -12.45
C ALA A 55 -4.83 8.54 -12.25
N ALA A 56 -4.03 9.08 -11.32
CA ALA A 56 -2.72 8.55 -10.98
C ALA A 56 -2.82 7.12 -10.41
N GLU A 57 -3.66 6.89 -9.41
CA GLU A 57 -3.88 5.56 -8.82
C GLU A 57 -4.33 4.52 -9.85
N LEU A 58 -5.25 4.89 -10.75
CA LEU A 58 -5.75 3.97 -11.78
C LEU A 58 -4.68 3.64 -12.83
N ARG A 59 -3.89 4.62 -13.23
CA ARG A 59 -2.75 4.43 -14.15
C ARG A 59 -1.69 3.54 -13.53
N ASP A 60 -1.34 3.81 -12.28
CA ASP A 60 -0.29 3.09 -11.56
C ASP A 60 -0.73 1.64 -11.27
N TYR A 61 -2.01 1.41 -10.96
CA TYR A 61 -2.59 0.06 -10.90
C TYR A 61 -2.41 -0.71 -12.22
N GLN A 62 -2.69 -0.06 -13.36
CA GLN A 62 -2.52 -0.70 -14.69
C GLN A 62 -1.04 -1.02 -14.94
N THR A 63 -0.14 -0.10 -14.61
CA THR A 63 1.31 -0.28 -14.77
C THR A 63 1.82 -1.45 -13.92
N LEU A 64 1.50 -1.46 -12.63
CA LEU A 64 1.93 -2.51 -11.70
C LEU A 64 1.34 -3.88 -12.08
N SER A 65 0.07 -3.92 -12.49
CA SER A 65 -0.57 -5.14 -12.98
C SER A 65 0.11 -5.68 -14.24
N ALA A 66 0.44 -4.83 -15.20
CA ALA A 66 1.12 -5.21 -16.43
C ALA A 66 2.55 -5.73 -16.17
N LEU A 67 3.21 -5.23 -15.12
CA LEU A 67 4.53 -5.70 -14.68
C LEU A 67 4.47 -6.98 -13.84
N GLY A 68 3.27 -7.49 -13.53
CA GLY A 68 3.09 -8.69 -12.73
C GLY A 68 3.41 -8.52 -11.25
N VAL A 69 3.40 -7.29 -10.74
CA VAL A 69 3.57 -7.03 -9.31
C VAL A 69 2.38 -7.60 -8.54
N PRO A 70 2.59 -8.40 -7.48
CA PRO A 70 1.49 -8.84 -6.63
C PRO A 70 0.88 -7.65 -5.89
N ILE A 71 -0.30 -7.22 -6.33
CA ILE A 71 -1.08 -6.12 -5.74
C ILE A 71 -2.52 -6.58 -5.51
N PRO A 72 -3.27 -5.98 -4.56
CA PRO A 72 -4.69 -6.22 -4.42
C PRO A 72 -5.42 -5.91 -5.73
N ARG A 73 -6.35 -6.76 -6.13
CA ARG A 73 -7.18 -6.48 -7.31
C ARG A 73 -8.03 -5.23 -7.07
N LEU A 74 -8.04 -4.33 -8.04
CA LEU A 74 -9.03 -3.28 -8.10
C LEU A 74 -10.39 -3.91 -8.48
N LEU A 75 -11.37 -3.79 -7.60
CA LEU A 75 -12.72 -4.35 -7.81
C LEU A 75 -13.63 -3.32 -8.44
N GLU A 76 -13.57 -2.07 -7.97
CA GLU A 76 -14.43 -0.99 -8.41
C GLU A 76 -13.76 0.37 -8.18
N ALA A 77 -14.09 1.35 -9.02
CA ALA A 77 -13.62 2.73 -8.91
C ALA A 77 -14.78 3.69 -9.09
N ASP A 78 -14.94 4.62 -8.15
CA ASP A 78 -15.90 5.71 -8.18
C ASP A 78 -15.12 7.03 -8.34
N ARG A 79 -15.13 7.57 -9.55
CA ARG A 79 -14.40 8.81 -9.88
C ARG A 79 -15.05 10.05 -9.29
N GLU A 80 -16.35 10.03 -9.11
CA GLU A 80 -17.11 11.17 -8.58
C GLU A 80 -16.85 11.33 -7.08
N GLN A 81 -16.87 10.21 -6.34
CA GLN A 81 -16.60 10.20 -4.90
C GLN A 81 -15.09 10.03 -4.58
N GLU A 82 -14.24 9.87 -5.60
CA GLU A 82 -12.80 9.59 -5.48
C GLU A 82 -12.51 8.41 -4.54
N ARG A 83 -13.19 7.27 -4.80
CA ARG A 83 -13.08 6.03 -4.02
C ARG A 83 -12.66 4.86 -4.87
N LEU A 84 -11.86 3.98 -4.26
CA LEU A 84 -11.41 2.72 -4.85
C LEU A 84 -11.78 1.57 -3.92
N LEU A 85 -12.47 0.57 -4.45
CA LEU A 85 -12.70 -0.69 -3.77
C LEU A 85 -11.65 -1.70 -4.22
N LYS A 86 -10.88 -2.20 -3.27
CA LYS A 86 -9.81 -3.16 -3.51
C LYS A 86 -10.07 -4.47 -2.78
N GLU A 87 -9.51 -5.54 -3.30
CA GLU A 87 -9.40 -6.81 -2.58
C GLU A 87 -8.71 -6.57 -1.24
N LEU A 88 -9.25 -7.14 -0.17
CA LEU A 88 -8.58 -7.14 1.12
C LEU A 88 -7.49 -8.22 1.11
N ILE A 89 -6.26 -7.83 1.40
CA ILE A 89 -5.19 -8.76 1.74
C ILE A 89 -5.18 -8.89 3.26
N PRO A 90 -5.62 -10.02 3.82
CA PRO A 90 -5.68 -10.20 5.27
C PRO A 90 -4.27 -10.46 5.84
N GLY A 91 -4.09 -10.14 7.10
CA GLY A 91 -2.85 -10.44 7.83
C GLY A 91 -2.17 -9.21 8.40
N GLN A 92 -0.87 -9.36 8.65
CA GLN A 92 -0.02 -8.32 9.20
C GLN A 92 0.81 -7.66 8.09
N THR A 93 1.09 -6.38 8.28
CA THR A 93 2.06 -5.68 7.43
C THR A 93 3.48 -6.16 7.75
N ILE A 94 4.40 -6.00 6.80
CA ILE A 94 5.82 -6.23 7.08
C ILE A 94 6.31 -5.34 8.22
N TYR A 95 5.80 -4.11 8.34
CA TYR A 95 6.09 -3.23 9.47
C TYR A 95 5.78 -3.90 10.82
N GLN A 96 4.59 -4.46 10.97
CA GLN A 96 4.19 -5.16 12.20
C GLN A 96 5.04 -6.41 12.45
N LEU A 97 5.44 -7.13 11.39
CA LEU A 97 6.34 -8.28 11.51
C LEU A 97 7.75 -7.86 11.95
N VAL A 98 8.27 -6.73 11.44
CA VAL A 98 9.58 -6.20 11.88
C VAL A 98 9.53 -5.82 13.34
N LEU A 99 8.46 -5.16 13.82
CA LEU A 99 8.33 -4.81 15.24
C LEU A 99 8.33 -6.02 16.18
N ARG A 100 7.95 -7.19 15.67
CA ARG A 100 7.88 -8.46 16.41
C ARG A 100 9.08 -9.38 16.15
N ASP A 101 10.10 -8.91 15.43
CA ASP A 101 11.24 -9.71 14.97
C ASP A 101 10.81 -11.00 14.25
N SER A 102 9.75 -10.91 13.43
CA SER A 102 9.07 -12.04 12.79
C SER A 102 9.16 -12.03 11.27
N VAL A 103 10.01 -11.17 10.69
CA VAL A 103 10.27 -11.17 9.24
C VAL A 103 11.11 -12.39 8.88
N GLU A 104 10.62 -13.18 7.93
CA GLU A 104 11.29 -14.39 7.47
C GLU A 104 12.16 -14.13 6.21
N PRO A 105 13.20 -14.93 5.95
CA PRO A 105 14.11 -14.74 4.82
C PRO A 105 13.41 -14.68 3.45
N TRP A 106 12.35 -15.48 3.25
CA TRP A 106 11.62 -15.52 1.98
C TRP A 106 10.91 -14.20 1.64
N GLN A 107 10.48 -13.44 2.65
CA GLN A 107 9.85 -12.11 2.44
C GLN A 107 10.89 -11.12 1.90
N LEU A 108 12.09 -11.13 2.48
CA LEU A 108 13.20 -10.30 1.99
C LEU A 108 13.67 -10.74 0.59
N GLU A 109 13.66 -12.04 0.31
CA GLU A 109 14.01 -12.57 -1.01
C GLU A 109 13.00 -12.12 -2.07
N GLN A 110 11.71 -12.20 -1.78
CA GLN A 110 10.66 -11.71 -2.69
C GLN A 110 10.75 -10.19 -2.89
N ALA A 111 11.02 -9.42 -1.85
CA ALA A 111 11.22 -7.97 -1.98
C ALA A 111 12.41 -7.63 -2.89
N ARG A 112 13.54 -8.33 -2.75
CA ARG A 112 14.72 -8.15 -3.62
C ARG A 112 14.42 -8.55 -5.06
N GLY A 113 13.76 -9.69 -5.27
CA GLY A 113 13.36 -10.13 -6.61
C GLY A 113 12.42 -9.15 -7.28
N LEU A 114 11.45 -8.61 -6.54
CA LEU A 114 10.55 -7.57 -7.03
C LEU A 114 11.31 -6.28 -7.37
N SER A 115 12.24 -5.84 -6.50
CA SER A 115 13.09 -4.67 -6.75
C SER A 115 13.90 -4.80 -8.04
N GLN A 116 14.52 -5.96 -8.27
CA GLN A 116 15.27 -6.23 -9.49
C GLN A 116 14.39 -6.20 -10.73
N SER A 117 13.20 -6.78 -10.66
CA SER A 117 12.24 -6.79 -11.78
C SER A 117 11.75 -5.39 -12.13
N LEU A 118 11.38 -4.60 -11.12
CA LEU A 118 10.95 -3.22 -11.30
C LEU A 118 12.07 -2.34 -11.84
N ARG A 119 13.29 -2.46 -11.31
CA ARG A 119 14.47 -1.76 -11.81
C ARG A 119 14.71 -2.06 -13.29
N ALA A 120 14.66 -3.33 -13.69
CA ALA A 120 14.84 -3.73 -15.08
C ALA A 120 13.76 -3.13 -16.01
N ALA A 121 12.55 -2.90 -15.50
CA ALA A 121 11.45 -2.26 -16.20
C ALA A 121 11.48 -0.71 -16.13
N GLY A 122 12.43 -0.12 -15.39
CA GLY A 122 12.56 1.32 -15.22
C GLY A 122 11.58 1.93 -14.21
N TRP A 123 11.04 1.11 -13.30
CA TRP A 123 10.06 1.53 -12.30
C TRP A 123 10.55 1.32 -10.87
N ASN A 124 9.94 2.05 -9.94
CA ASN A 124 10.12 1.91 -8.50
C ASN A 124 8.78 2.04 -7.78
N ILE A 125 8.70 1.54 -6.54
CA ILE A 125 7.55 1.64 -5.65
C ILE A 125 7.99 2.17 -4.30
N ASP A 126 7.03 2.49 -3.43
CA ASP A 126 7.34 2.87 -2.05
C ASP A 126 7.62 1.62 -1.20
N TRP A 127 8.91 1.40 -0.88
CA TRP A 127 9.41 0.24 -0.15
C TRP A 127 9.19 0.32 1.36
N PHE A 128 8.43 1.29 1.86
CA PHE A 128 8.17 1.37 3.28
C PHE A 128 7.33 0.16 3.75
N PRO A 129 7.68 -0.51 4.85
CA PRO A 129 7.14 -1.83 5.21
C PRO A 129 5.64 -1.83 5.56
N THR A 130 5.02 -0.68 5.80
CA THR A 130 3.54 -0.57 5.95
C THR A 130 2.79 -0.85 4.66
N ASN A 131 3.46 -0.71 3.50
CA ASN A 131 2.88 -0.92 2.18
C ASN A 131 2.93 -2.39 1.72
N PHE A 132 3.39 -3.32 2.57
CA PHE A 132 3.54 -4.72 2.20
C PHE A 132 2.85 -5.64 3.19
N MET A 133 2.14 -6.64 2.66
CA MET A 133 1.47 -7.69 3.41
C MET A 133 1.77 -9.06 2.79
N CYS A 134 1.62 -10.12 3.60
CA CYS A 134 1.85 -11.48 3.15
C CYS A 134 0.57 -12.31 3.20
N ARG A 135 0.28 -13.04 2.12
CA ARG A 135 -0.80 -14.01 2.05
C ARG A 135 -0.35 -15.24 1.26
N ASP A 136 -0.51 -16.42 1.83
CA ASP A 136 -0.25 -17.72 1.17
C ASP A 136 1.17 -17.82 0.56
N GLY A 137 2.19 -17.30 1.26
CA GLY A 137 3.58 -17.32 0.80
C GLY A 137 3.91 -16.29 -0.29
N VAL A 138 3.02 -15.33 -0.55
CA VAL A 138 3.21 -14.25 -1.52
C VAL A 138 3.27 -12.91 -0.80
N LEU A 139 4.26 -12.11 -1.14
CA LEU A 139 4.41 -10.72 -0.70
C LEU A 139 3.60 -9.80 -1.62
N TYR A 140 2.60 -9.12 -1.07
CA TYR A 140 1.76 -8.16 -1.77
C TYR A 140 2.19 -6.72 -1.46
N TYR A 141 2.28 -5.89 -2.49
CA TYR A 141 2.36 -4.44 -2.35
C TYR A 141 0.93 -3.87 -2.35
N VAL A 142 0.46 -3.34 -1.22
CA VAL A 142 -0.96 -3.00 -1.02
C VAL A 142 -1.35 -1.59 -1.45
N ASP A 143 -0.38 -0.77 -1.86
CA ASP A 143 -0.62 0.52 -2.49
C ASP A 143 -0.53 0.41 -4.02
N TYR A 144 -0.94 1.48 -4.74
CA TYR A 144 -0.87 1.51 -6.20
C TYR A 144 0.13 2.58 -6.72
N GLU A 145 0.91 3.18 -5.84
CA GLU A 145 1.89 4.18 -6.25
C GLU A 145 3.11 3.53 -6.93
N CYS A 146 3.44 3.98 -8.13
CA CYS A 146 4.71 3.66 -8.76
C CYS A 146 5.31 4.90 -9.44
N ASN A 147 6.63 4.96 -9.47
CA ASN A 147 7.39 6.10 -9.97
C ASN A 147 8.51 5.62 -10.92
N PRO A 148 9.04 6.47 -11.82
CA PRO A 148 10.25 6.16 -12.55
C PRO A 148 11.38 5.75 -11.60
N TYR A 149 12.20 4.78 -12.04
CA TYR A 149 13.28 4.27 -11.21
C TYR A 149 14.28 5.36 -10.83
N MET A 150 14.61 5.41 -9.56
CA MET A 150 15.68 6.23 -8.99
C MET A 150 16.46 5.38 -7.99
N ASP A 151 17.76 5.22 -8.23
CA ASP A 151 18.63 4.32 -7.45
C ASP A 151 18.60 4.61 -5.94
N GLN A 152 18.57 5.89 -5.57
CA GLN A 152 18.51 6.33 -4.17
C GLN A 152 17.25 5.87 -3.41
N TRP A 153 16.16 5.56 -4.11
CA TRP A 153 14.88 5.12 -3.53
C TRP A 153 14.61 3.63 -3.78
N SER A 154 15.61 2.87 -4.23
CA SER A 154 15.51 1.42 -4.41
C SER A 154 15.32 0.71 -3.07
N PHE A 155 14.86 -0.55 -3.13
CA PHE A 155 14.79 -1.39 -1.93
C PHE A 155 16.15 -1.50 -1.25
N GLU A 156 17.20 -1.73 -2.01
CA GLU A 156 18.56 -1.95 -1.51
C GLU A 156 19.16 -0.71 -0.84
N ASN A 157 18.93 0.48 -1.42
CA ASN A 157 19.57 1.71 -0.94
C ASN A 157 18.74 2.45 0.12
N TRP A 158 17.40 2.28 0.08
CA TRP A 158 16.50 2.97 0.99
C TRP A 158 15.59 2.02 1.79
N GLY A 159 14.85 1.14 1.13
CA GLY A 159 13.79 0.35 1.75
C GLY A 159 14.31 -0.62 2.81
N ALA A 160 15.37 -1.35 2.52
CA ALA A 160 15.88 -2.44 3.37
C ALA A 160 16.19 -2.02 4.81
N ARG A 161 16.53 -0.75 5.04
CA ARG A 161 16.78 -0.20 6.39
C ARG A 161 15.56 -0.22 7.30
N TYR A 162 14.36 -0.30 6.72
CA TYR A 162 13.10 -0.34 7.46
C TYR A 162 12.50 -1.76 7.55
N TRP A 163 13.13 -2.76 6.92
CA TRP A 163 12.68 -4.15 6.94
C TRP A 163 13.40 -5.01 7.99
N SER A 164 14.06 -4.38 8.93
CA SER A 164 14.64 -4.98 10.13
C SER A 164 14.62 -3.95 11.25
N ARG A 165 14.89 -4.40 12.47
CA ARG A 165 15.01 -3.49 13.62
C ARG A 165 16.28 -2.65 13.46
N THR A 166 16.09 -1.41 13.07
CA THR A 166 17.14 -0.40 12.91
C THR A 166 16.79 0.83 13.75
N PRO A 167 17.78 1.70 14.07
CA PRO A 167 17.51 2.95 14.77
C PRO A 167 16.48 3.83 14.04
N GLU A 168 16.48 3.80 12.69
CA GLU A 168 15.53 4.55 11.86
C GLU A 168 14.11 4.03 12.01
N LEU A 169 13.92 2.70 11.97
CA LEU A 169 12.61 2.10 12.19
C LEU A 169 12.12 2.32 13.62
N ASP A 170 13.01 2.16 14.61
CA ASP A 170 12.65 2.36 16.01
C ASP A 170 12.28 3.82 16.30
N ALA A 171 12.89 4.79 15.62
CA ALA A 171 12.51 6.19 15.70
C ALA A 171 11.10 6.40 15.10
N TYR A 172 10.85 5.84 13.93
CA TYR A 172 9.53 5.90 13.30
C TYR A 172 8.43 5.26 14.18
N ALA A 173 8.70 4.08 14.74
CA ALA A 173 7.74 3.36 15.59
C ALA A 173 7.40 4.12 16.88
N ARG A 174 8.36 4.85 17.47
CA ARG A 174 8.10 5.70 18.64
C ARG A 174 7.15 6.85 18.34
N GLU A 175 7.19 7.37 17.13
CA GLU A 175 6.35 8.49 16.69
C GLU A 175 4.94 8.04 16.23
N HIS A 176 4.85 6.88 15.57
CA HIS A 176 3.63 6.44 14.87
C HIS A 176 2.94 5.23 15.51
N GLY A 177 3.59 4.53 16.44
CA GLY A 177 3.04 3.34 17.11
C GLY A 177 3.00 2.09 16.21
N ASP A 178 2.13 1.17 16.59
CA ASP A 178 1.99 -0.16 15.94
C ASP A 178 1.01 -0.16 14.74
N LEU A 179 0.78 0.92 14.10
CA LEU A 179 -0.17 1.14 12.97
C LEU A 179 -0.94 -0.08 12.48
#